data_bb0a87b50fae33f64ffa662d7e19d483
#
_entry.id   bb0a87b50fae33f64ffa662d7e19d483
#
_cell.length_a   1.000
_cell.length_b   1.000
_cell.length_c   1.000
_cell.angle_alpha   90.00
_cell.angle_beta   90.00
_cell.angle_gamma   90.00
#
_symmetry.space_group_name_H-M   'P 1'
#
loop_
_entity.id
_entity.type
_entity.pdbx_description
1 polymer ?
#
loop_
_entity_poly.entity_id
_entity_poly.type
_entity_poly.pdbx_seq_one_letter_code
_entity_poly.pdbx_strand_id
1 'polypeptide(L)'
;GRYFKTKGYKIIANDIQYYSYVLNRHYIGNHKELSFSNLVKELSELENIEIKNRKKFVCEFLSNLKGVKGFIYKNYCLGGTKNKNEERQYFSDENGVRCDAIRQKIENWKEGKLISDDEYYFLITSLVESIDKYANTASVYGAFLKKLKKTAQNSLILKPAQLIINDQDHEVFNEDINKMSGKVKGDILYLDPPYNHRQYAT
;
A
#
# COMPACT_ATOMS: atom_id res chain seq x y z
N GLY A 1 13.09 10.30 -3.64
CA GLY A 1 12.58 10.76 -2.34
C GLY A 1 13.19 10.01 -1.17
N ARG A 2 12.94 8.68 -1.04
CA ARG A 2 13.38 7.85 0.12
C ARG A 2 14.87 8.02 0.47
N TYR A 3 15.76 7.92 -0.52
CA TYR A 3 17.21 8.07 -0.30
C TYR A 3 17.57 9.42 0.32
N PHE A 4 17.03 10.52 -0.20
CA PHE A 4 17.30 11.86 0.35
C PHE A 4 16.68 12.04 1.75
N LYS A 5 15.53 11.42 2.01
CA LYS A 5 14.95 11.38 3.35
C LYS A 5 15.90 10.73 4.37
N THR A 6 16.58 9.62 4.01
CA THR A 6 17.59 8.99 4.90
C THR A 6 18.83 9.86 5.13
N LYS A 7 19.04 10.89 4.30
CA LYS A 7 20.14 11.87 4.46
C LYS A 7 19.70 13.12 5.23
N GLY A 8 18.49 13.14 5.78
CA GLY A 8 17.98 14.25 6.57
C GLY A 8 17.42 15.42 5.77
N TYR A 9 17.23 15.30 4.46
CA TYR A 9 16.62 16.36 3.66
C TYR A 9 15.10 16.39 3.87
N LYS A 10 14.52 17.61 3.90
CA LYS A 10 13.08 17.79 3.76
C LYS A 10 12.67 17.40 2.33
N ILE A 11 11.62 16.61 2.20
CA ILE A 11 11.09 16.17 0.91
C ILE A 11 9.69 16.73 0.72
N ILE A 12 9.46 17.32 -0.45
CA ILE A 12 8.14 17.67 -0.95
C ILE A 12 7.88 16.76 -2.15
N ALA A 13 6.87 15.89 -2.05
CA ALA A 13 6.52 14.94 -3.10
C ALA A 13 5.13 15.25 -3.67
N ASN A 14 4.99 15.10 -4.98
CA ASN A 14 3.71 15.22 -5.65
C ASN A 14 3.57 14.17 -6.75
N ASP A 15 2.40 13.61 -6.88
CA ASP A 15 2.03 12.77 -8.02
C ASP A 15 0.52 12.89 -8.26
N ILE A 16 0.11 13.00 -9.52
CA ILE A 16 -1.32 13.03 -9.87
C ILE A 16 -1.98 11.66 -9.71
N GLN A 17 -1.21 10.58 -9.80
CA GLN A 17 -1.72 9.22 -9.62
C GLN A 17 -1.93 8.93 -8.14
N TYR A 18 -3.16 8.56 -7.78
CA TYR A 18 -3.50 8.26 -6.39
C TYR A 18 -2.69 7.10 -5.80
N TYR A 19 -2.35 6.09 -6.61
CA TYR A 19 -1.46 5.00 -6.20
C TYR A 19 -0.10 5.52 -5.70
N SER A 20 0.55 6.38 -6.49
CA SER A 20 1.83 7.00 -6.12
C SER A 20 1.69 7.90 -4.90
N TYR A 21 0.59 8.64 -4.79
CA TYR A 21 0.28 9.44 -3.61
C TYR A 21 0.22 8.59 -2.35
N VAL A 22 -0.49 7.44 -2.38
CA VAL A 22 -0.58 6.51 -1.25
C VAL A 22 0.80 6.06 -0.79
N LEU A 23 1.67 5.64 -1.72
CA LEU A 23 3.04 5.25 -1.41
C LEU A 23 3.86 6.42 -0.84
N ASN A 24 3.73 7.60 -1.41
CA ASN A 24 4.42 8.80 -0.92
C ASN A 24 3.93 9.23 0.46
N ARG A 25 2.63 9.11 0.76
CA ARG A 25 2.09 9.37 2.10
C ARG A 25 2.78 8.52 3.16
N HIS A 26 3.07 7.25 2.86
CA HIS A 26 3.83 6.41 3.77
C HIS A 26 5.33 6.71 3.73
N TYR A 27 5.97 6.59 2.56
CA TYR A 27 7.43 6.62 2.47
C TYR A 27 8.05 8.00 2.71
N ILE A 28 7.32 9.05 2.35
CA ILE A 28 7.78 10.44 2.52
C ILE A 28 7.09 11.06 3.73
N GLY A 29 5.75 11.09 3.77
CA GLY A 29 4.98 11.75 4.81
C GLY A 29 5.24 11.15 6.20
N ASN A 30 5.14 9.83 6.36
CA ASN A 30 5.38 9.19 7.65
C ASN A 30 6.85 9.29 8.06
N HIS A 31 7.15 10.03 9.09
CA HIS A 31 8.51 10.26 9.59
C HIS A 31 8.65 10.04 11.11
N LYS A 32 7.57 9.64 11.77
CA LYS A 32 7.51 9.33 13.22
C LYS A 32 7.09 7.89 13.43
N GLU A 33 7.37 7.36 14.62
CA GLU A 33 6.94 6.02 14.99
C GLU A 33 5.42 5.91 15.04
N LEU A 34 4.89 4.79 14.55
CA LEU A 34 3.45 4.54 14.50
C LEU A 34 3.03 3.77 15.74
N SER A 35 2.18 4.38 16.56
CA SER A 35 1.85 3.88 17.90
C SER A 35 0.69 2.91 17.94
N PHE A 36 -0.23 2.99 16.98
CA PHE A 36 -1.50 2.23 16.99
C PHE A 36 -2.26 2.33 18.31
N SER A 37 -2.19 3.51 18.97
CA SER A 37 -2.71 3.70 20.32
C SER A 37 -4.23 3.53 20.40
N ASN A 38 -4.98 4.00 19.39
CA ASN A 38 -6.44 3.84 19.40
C ASN A 38 -6.87 2.41 19.07
N LEU A 39 -6.02 1.65 18.37
CA LEU A 39 -6.29 0.27 17.98
C LEU A 39 -6.27 -0.69 19.18
N VAL A 40 -5.66 -0.31 20.30
CA VAL A 40 -5.71 -1.03 21.59
C VAL A 40 -7.15 -1.34 22.00
N LYS A 41 -8.11 -0.48 21.67
CA LYS A 41 -9.54 -0.69 21.97
C LYS A 41 -10.11 -1.98 21.34
N GLU A 42 -9.50 -2.45 20.25
CA GLU A 42 -9.90 -3.68 19.56
C GLU A 42 -8.86 -4.80 19.74
N LEU A 43 -7.59 -4.46 19.80
CA LEU A 43 -6.47 -5.39 19.97
C LEU A 43 -5.76 -5.05 21.29
N SER A 44 -6.32 -5.53 22.40
CA SER A 44 -5.82 -5.25 23.76
C SER A 44 -4.38 -5.73 23.98
N GLU A 45 -3.92 -6.75 23.23
CA GLU A 45 -2.55 -7.24 23.27
C GLU A 45 -1.50 -6.16 22.96
N LEU A 46 -1.90 -5.13 22.20
CA LEU A 46 -1.02 -3.99 21.89
C LEU A 46 -0.56 -3.22 23.13
N GLU A 47 -1.29 -3.28 24.26
CA GLU A 47 -0.89 -2.63 25.51
C GLU A 47 0.47 -3.16 26.00
N ASN A 48 0.70 -4.46 25.82
CA ASN A 48 1.88 -5.16 26.31
C ASN A 48 3.01 -5.20 25.25
N ILE A 49 2.81 -4.58 24.08
CA ILE A 49 3.78 -4.58 22.97
C ILE A 49 4.45 -3.20 22.88
N GLU A 50 5.77 -3.20 22.91
CA GLU A 50 6.55 -1.98 22.67
C GLU A 50 6.17 -1.34 21.33
N ILE A 51 6.06 -0.02 21.29
CA ILE A 51 5.61 0.76 20.11
C ILE A 51 6.35 0.35 18.84
N LYS A 52 7.67 0.20 18.90
CA LYS A 52 8.50 -0.22 17.74
C LYS A 52 8.09 -1.55 17.14
N ASN A 53 7.49 -2.45 17.92
CA ASN A 53 7.06 -3.80 17.52
C ASN A 53 5.59 -3.87 17.08
N ARG A 54 4.78 -2.86 17.38
CA ARG A 54 3.33 -2.86 17.09
C ARG A 54 3.04 -2.96 15.61
N LYS A 55 3.83 -2.31 14.74
CA LYS A 55 3.72 -2.44 13.28
C LYS A 55 3.76 -3.89 12.80
N LYS A 56 4.70 -4.66 13.33
CA LYS A 56 4.85 -6.07 12.99
C LYS A 56 3.66 -6.89 13.49
N PHE A 57 3.28 -6.70 14.74
CA PHE A 57 2.13 -7.39 15.34
C PHE A 57 0.83 -7.13 14.55
N VAL A 58 0.54 -5.87 14.20
CA VAL A 58 -0.67 -5.52 13.43
C VAL A 58 -0.64 -6.18 12.04
N CYS A 59 0.49 -6.21 11.36
CA CYS A 59 0.62 -6.91 10.07
C CYS A 59 0.44 -8.43 10.22
N GLU A 60 0.94 -9.03 11.29
CA GLU A 60 0.74 -10.45 11.60
C GLU A 60 -0.73 -10.76 11.90
N PHE A 61 -1.40 -9.95 12.71
CA PHE A 61 -2.84 -10.04 12.95
C PHE A 61 -3.63 -10.02 11.65
N LEU A 62 -3.38 -9.03 10.78
CA LEU A 62 -4.05 -8.90 9.49
C LEU A 62 -3.79 -10.11 8.57
N SER A 63 -2.59 -10.68 8.60
CA SER A 63 -2.24 -11.87 7.81
C SER A 63 -3.03 -13.11 8.21
N ASN A 64 -3.51 -13.17 9.46
CA ASN A 64 -4.24 -14.30 10.01
C ASN A 64 -5.77 -14.17 9.91
N LEU A 65 -6.27 -13.10 9.28
CA LEU A 65 -7.70 -12.92 9.08
C LEU A 65 -8.30 -14.03 8.21
N LYS A 66 -9.53 -14.42 8.52
CA LYS A 66 -10.32 -15.29 7.65
C LYS A 66 -10.62 -14.53 6.34
N GLY A 67 -10.29 -15.13 5.21
CA GLY A 67 -10.53 -14.55 3.89
C GLY A 67 -12.01 -14.26 3.60
N VAL A 68 -12.27 -13.21 2.83
CA VAL A 68 -13.61 -12.83 2.37
C VAL A 68 -13.65 -12.65 0.85
N LYS A 69 -14.76 -12.98 0.21
CA LYS A 69 -14.96 -12.85 -1.24
C LYS A 69 -15.40 -11.42 -1.58
N GLY A 70 -14.46 -10.47 -1.61
CA GLY A 70 -14.70 -9.06 -1.92
C GLY A 70 -14.42 -8.70 -3.38
N PHE A 71 -13.97 -7.47 -3.59
CA PHE A 71 -13.71 -6.88 -4.90
C PHE A 71 -12.54 -7.57 -5.64
N ILE A 72 -11.43 -7.82 -4.95
CA ILE A 72 -10.24 -8.44 -5.55
C ILE A 72 -10.56 -9.86 -6.01
N TYR A 73 -11.17 -10.67 -5.14
CA TYR A 73 -11.58 -12.01 -5.51
C TYR A 73 -12.52 -12.01 -6.73
N LYS A 74 -13.57 -11.17 -6.70
CA LYS A 74 -14.62 -11.13 -7.75
C LYS A 74 -14.11 -10.64 -9.11
N ASN A 75 -13.00 -9.91 -9.17
CA ASN A 75 -12.54 -9.26 -10.40
C ASN A 75 -11.14 -9.69 -10.86
N TYR A 76 -10.31 -10.32 -10.00
CA TYR A 76 -8.92 -10.62 -10.30
C TYR A 76 -8.53 -12.08 -10.03
N CYS A 77 -9.46 -12.93 -9.56
CA CYS A 77 -9.22 -14.34 -9.32
C CYS A 77 -10.06 -15.21 -10.25
N LEU A 78 -9.56 -16.41 -10.58
CA LEU A 78 -10.26 -17.33 -11.47
C LEU A 78 -11.64 -17.72 -10.93
N GLY A 79 -11.73 -18.09 -9.65
CA GLY A 79 -13.01 -18.47 -9.02
C GLY A 79 -14.03 -17.35 -8.98
N GLY A 80 -13.60 -16.08 -8.98
CA GLY A 80 -14.48 -14.91 -9.00
C GLY A 80 -14.86 -14.42 -10.39
N THR A 81 -14.10 -14.83 -11.42
CA THR A 81 -14.30 -14.41 -12.82
C THR A 81 -14.74 -15.55 -13.74
N LYS A 82 -14.80 -16.78 -13.22
CA LYS A 82 -15.31 -17.96 -13.96
C LYS A 82 -16.69 -17.66 -14.53
N ASN A 83 -16.88 -17.97 -15.81
CA ASN A 83 -18.09 -17.71 -16.59
C ASN A 83 -18.34 -16.21 -16.90
N LYS A 84 -17.39 -15.32 -16.71
CA LYS A 84 -17.40 -13.96 -17.27
C LYS A 84 -16.76 -13.96 -18.67
N ASN A 85 -16.97 -12.90 -19.44
CA ASN A 85 -16.37 -12.74 -20.77
C ASN A 85 -14.83 -12.79 -20.73
N GLU A 86 -14.21 -12.39 -19.61
CA GLU A 86 -12.79 -12.45 -19.38
C GLU A 86 -12.50 -13.14 -18.04
N GLU A 87 -11.95 -14.32 -18.09
CA GLU A 87 -11.41 -15.00 -16.92
C GLU A 87 -10.07 -14.40 -16.53
N ARG A 88 -9.90 -14.06 -15.25
CA ARG A 88 -8.69 -13.44 -14.74
C ARG A 88 -8.06 -14.30 -13.65
N GLN A 89 -6.76 -14.48 -13.74
CA GLN A 89 -5.96 -15.21 -12.76
C GLN A 89 -4.76 -14.36 -12.31
N TYR A 90 -5.07 -13.10 -11.94
CA TYR A 90 -4.05 -12.17 -11.46
C TYR A 90 -3.58 -12.53 -10.05
N PHE A 91 -4.47 -13.08 -9.23
CA PHE A 91 -4.16 -13.69 -7.93
C PHE A 91 -4.72 -15.10 -7.85
N SER A 92 -4.15 -15.94 -6.98
CA SER A 92 -4.84 -17.17 -6.56
C SER A 92 -6.12 -16.80 -5.81
N ASP A 93 -7.12 -17.69 -5.82
CA ASP A 93 -8.38 -17.47 -5.10
C ASP A 93 -8.12 -17.23 -3.61
N GLU A 94 -7.19 -17.98 -3.01
CA GLU A 94 -6.80 -17.81 -1.61
C GLU A 94 -6.21 -16.42 -1.35
N ASN A 95 -5.28 -15.95 -2.18
CA ASN A 95 -4.67 -14.63 -2.00
C ASN A 95 -5.65 -13.49 -2.27
N GLY A 96 -6.58 -13.68 -3.22
CA GLY A 96 -7.64 -12.70 -3.47
C GLY A 96 -8.55 -12.50 -2.26
N VAL A 97 -9.04 -13.58 -1.65
CA VAL A 97 -9.89 -13.46 -0.45
C VAL A 97 -9.15 -12.94 0.77
N ARG A 98 -7.85 -13.25 0.92
CA ARG A 98 -7.00 -12.67 1.98
C ARG A 98 -6.78 -11.18 1.79
N CYS A 99 -6.48 -10.76 0.56
CA CYS A 99 -6.33 -9.35 0.22
C CYS A 99 -7.59 -8.55 0.53
N ASP A 100 -8.75 -9.07 0.13
CA ASP A 100 -10.05 -8.45 0.43
C ASP A 100 -10.30 -8.33 1.94
N ALA A 101 -10.00 -9.38 2.72
CA ALA A 101 -10.17 -9.37 4.17
C ALA A 101 -9.28 -8.30 4.83
N ILE A 102 -7.99 -8.25 4.45
CA ILE A 102 -7.04 -7.25 4.96
C ILE A 102 -7.50 -5.84 4.58
N ARG A 103 -7.84 -5.62 3.31
CA ARG A 103 -8.23 -4.30 2.80
C ARG A 103 -9.50 -3.79 3.52
N GLN A 104 -10.52 -4.63 3.66
CA GLN A 104 -11.75 -4.27 4.36
C GLN A 104 -11.52 -3.98 5.84
N LYS A 105 -10.66 -4.77 6.49
CA LYS A 105 -10.34 -4.54 7.91
C LYS A 105 -9.64 -3.22 8.13
N ILE A 106 -8.70 -2.85 7.26
CA ILE A 106 -8.01 -1.56 7.31
C ILE A 106 -9.00 -0.40 7.12
N GLU A 107 -9.94 -0.52 6.16
CA GLU A 107 -10.99 0.50 5.97
C GLU A 107 -11.88 0.63 7.21
N ASN A 108 -12.37 -0.49 7.75
CA ASN A 108 -13.20 -0.46 8.96
C ASN A 108 -12.50 0.22 10.12
N TRP A 109 -11.20 -0.02 10.31
CA TRP A 109 -10.40 0.65 11.33
C TRP A 109 -10.28 2.16 11.07
N LYS A 110 -10.12 2.53 9.79
CA LYS A 110 -10.04 3.95 9.39
C LYS A 110 -11.35 4.68 9.62
N GLU A 111 -12.47 4.12 9.16
CA GLU A 111 -13.82 4.66 9.36
C GLU A 111 -14.19 4.72 10.85
N GLY A 112 -13.83 3.70 11.63
CA GLY A 112 -14.00 3.65 13.07
C GLY A 112 -13.04 4.56 13.85
N LYS A 113 -12.13 5.30 13.19
CA LYS A 113 -11.10 6.16 13.81
C LYS A 113 -10.21 5.41 14.82
N LEU A 114 -10.02 4.10 14.58
CA LEU A 114 -9.12 3.25 15.37
C LEU A 114 -7.66 3.37 14.93
N ILE A 115 -7.42 3.88 13.72
CA ILE A 115 -6.09 4.17 13.20
C ILE A 115 -6.03 5.59 12.66
N SER A 116 -4.86 6.22 12.78
CA SER A 116 -4.55 7.54 12.21
C SER A 116 -4.39 7.46 10.69
N ASP A 117 -4.26 8.62 10.02
CA ASP A 117 -3.93 8.67 8.60
C ASP A 117 -2.57 8.03 8.31
N ASP A 118 -1.58 8.29 9.12
CA ASP A 118 -0.24 7.75 8.96
C ASP A 118 -0.21 6.23 9.11
N GLU A 119 -0.94 5.68 10.09
CA GLU A 119 -1.11 4.24 10.26
C GLU A 119 -1.88 3.60 9.11
N TYR A 120 -2.92 4.28 8.60
CA TYR A 120 -3.67 3.84 7.42
C TYR A 120 -2.77 3.73 6.19
N TYR A 121 -2.03 4.79 5.84
CA TYR A 121 -1.14 4.78 4.67
C TYR A 121 0.01 3.79 4.83
N PHE A 122 0.52 3.57 6.04
CA PHE A 122 1.47 2.50 6.32
C PHE A 122 0.88 1.12 6.00
N LEU A 123 -0.34 0.82 6.48
CA LEU A 123 -0.97 -0.48 6.28
C LEU A 123 -1.33 -0.72 4.80
N ILE A 124 -1.86 0.29 4.10
CA ILE A 124 -2.14 0.18 2.67
C ILE A 124 -0.86 -0.03 1.86
N THR A 125 0.21 0.71 2.14
CA THR A 125 1.51 0.53 1.48
C THR A 125 2.07 -0.87 1.76
N SER A 126 1.98 -1.34 3.00
CA SER A 126 2.38 -2.71 3.37
C SER A 126 1.60 -3.77 2.59
N LEU A 127 0.30 -3.55 2.38
CA LEU A 127 -0.53 -4.46 1.58
C LEU A 127 -0.13 -4.43 0.10
N VAL A 128 0.02 -3.26 -0.49
CA VAL A 128 0.39 -3.09 -1.90
C VAL A 128 1.73 -3.76 -2.20
N GLU A 129 2.76 -3.52 -1.39
CA GLU A 129 4.07 -4.14 -1.58
C GLU A 129 4.06 -5.66 -1.33
N SER A 130 3.27 -6.11 -0.34
CA SER A 130 3.19 -7.54 -0.05
C SER A 130 2.47 -8.29 -1.16
N ILE A 131 1.33 -7.78 -1.65
CA ILE A 131 0.51 -8.49 -2.65
C ILE A 131 1.18 -8.55 -4.02
N ASP A 132 1.99 -7.56 -4.40
CA ASP A 132 2.74 -7.57 -5.66
C ASP A 132 3.63 -8.81 -5.80
N LYS A 133 4.23 -9.24 -4.70
CA LYS A 133 5.03 -10.47 -4.66
C LYS A 133 4.23 -11.73 -5.03
N TYR A 134 2.94 -11.74 -4.73
CA TYR A 134 2.03 -12.87 -4.97
C TYR A 134 1.18 -12.69 -6.23
N ALA A 135 1.31 -11.57 -6.91
CA ALA A 135 0.64 -11.32 -8.18
C ALA A 135 1.18 -12.23 -9.28
N ASN A 136 0.27 -12.82 -10.07
CA ASN A 136 0.59 -13.71 -11.19
C ASN A 136 0.91 -12.91 -12.45
N THR A 137 1.93 -12.07 -12.38
CA THR A 137 2.36 -11.19 -13.47
C THR A 137 3.56 -11.75 -14.20
N ALA A 138 3.60 -11.54 -15.52
CA ALA A 138 4.73 -11.93 -16.38
C ALA A 138 5.90 -10.93 -16.32
N SER A 139 5.76 -9.82 -15.59
CA SER A 139 6.71 -8.68 -15.56
C SER A 139 6.99 -8.07 -16.95
N VAL A 140 6.11 -8.34 -17.91
CA VAL A 140 6.16 -7.81 -19.28
C VAL A 140 4.78 -7.27 -19.63
N TYR A 141 4.74 -6.04 -20.17
CA TYR A 141 3.48 -5.40 -20.57
C TYR A 141 2.74 -6.22 -21.64
N GLY A 142 1.43 -6.42 -21.42
CA GLY A 142 0.57 -7.14 -22.37
C GLY A 142 0.69 -8.66 -22.35
N ALA A 143 1.51 -9.25 -21.47
CA ALA A 143 1.62 -10.70 -21.32
C ALA A 143 0.80 -11.22 -20.15
N PHE A 144 0.09 -12.35 -20.38
CA PHE A 144 -0.71 -13.03 -19.37
C PHE A 144 -0.14 -14.41 -19.09
N LEU A 145 -0.02 -14.77 -17.82
CA LEU A 145 0.35 -16.12 -17.41
C LEU A 145 -0.92 -17.00 -17.37
N LYS A 146 -0.93 -18.06 -18.18
CA LYS A 146 -2.03 -19.06 -18.21
C LYS A 146 -2.06 -19.97 -16.98
N LYS A 147 -0.95 -20.04 -16.22
CA LYS A 147 -0.83 -20.84 -15.00
C LYS A 147 -0.26 -19.97 -13.86
N LEU A 148 -0.65 -20.25 -12.64
CA LEU A 148 -0.10 -19.58 -11.47
C LEU A 148 1.40 -19.91 -11.33
N LYS A 149 2.24 -18.87 -11.25
CA LYS A 149 3.66 -19.01 -10.90
C LYS A 149 3.82 -19.49 -9.45
N LYS A 150 4.94 -20.12 -9.13
CA LYS A 150 5.19 -20.67 -7.79
C LYS A 150 4.99 -19.65 -6.67
N THR A 151 5.43 -18.42 -6.84
CA THR A 151 5.25 -17.36 -5.83
C THR A 151 3.79 -16.98 -5.62
N ALA A 152 2.96 -17.02 -6.67
CA ALA A 152 1.53 -16.72 -6.58
C ALA A 152 0.71 -17.84 -5.91
N GLN A 153 1.29 -19.04 -5.76
CA GLN A 153 0.68 -20.16 -5.04
C GLN A 153 0.94 -20.12 -3.53
N ASN A 154 1.91 -19.34 -3.08
CA ASN A 154 2.17 -19.19 -1.64
C ASN A 154 1.12 -18.28 -1.00
N SER A 155 0.76 -18.57 0.25
CA SER A 155 -0.19 -17.73 1.00
C SER A 155 0.34 -16.33 1.24
N LEU A 156 -0.50 -15.32 1.01
CA LEU A 156 -0.21 -13.92 1.28
C LEU A 156 0.11 -13.71 2.76
N ILE A 157 1.30 -13.17 3.00
CA ILE A 157 1.76 -12.69 4.31
C ILE A 157 2.01 -11.19 4.20
N LEU A 158 1.30 -10.40 4.99
CA LEU A 158 1.48 -8.96 5.06
C LEU A 158 2.79 -8.64 5.79
N LYS A 159 3.72 -8.02 5.08
CA LYS A 159 4.99 -7.57 5.67
C LYS A 159 4.93 -6.07 5.92
N PRO A 160 5.38 -5.59 7.09
CA PRO A 160 5.44 -4.16 7.35
C PRO A 160 6.35 -3.45 6.35
N ALA A 161 5.84 -2.41 5.72
CA ALA A 161 6.62 -1.54 4.86
C ALA A 161 7.69 -0.81 5.69
N GLN A 162 8.84 -0.52 5.07
CA GLN A 162 9.93 0.16 5.75
C GLN A 162 9.54 1.59 6.13
N LEU A 163 9.70 1.95 7.39
CA LEU A 163 9.51 3.31 7.90
C LEU A 163 10.88 3.99 8.08
N ILE A 164 11.02 5.19 7.55
CA ILE A 164 12.22 6.04 7.73
C ILE A 164 11.85 7.17 8.66
N ILE A 165 12.44 7.15 9.86
CA ILE A 165 12.23 8.16 10.89
C ILE A 165 13.26 9.26 10.73
N ASN A 166 12.81 10.52 10.78
CA ASN A 166 13.65 11.70 10.88
C ASN A 166 12.84 12.90 11.44
N ASP A 167 13.51 14.04 11.65
CA ASP A 167 12.93 15.23 12.27
C ASP A 167 12.44 16.28 11.26
N GLN A 168 12.40 15.92 9.96
CA GLN A 168 11.97 16.84 8.90
C GLN A 168 10.47 16.81 8.67
N ASP A 169 9.88 17.97 8.42
CA ASP A 169 8.48 18.16 8.06
C ASP A 169 8.31 17.92 6.54
N HIS A 170 8.00 16.69 6.18
CA HIS A 170 7.77 16.32 4.78
C HIS A 170 6.36 16.67 4.34
N GLU A 171 6.23 17.00 3.05
CA GLU A 171 4.94 17.30 2.44
C GLU A 171 4.64 16.36 1.28
N VAL A 172 3.39 15.94 1.15
CA VAL A 172 2.96 15.03 0.08
C VAL A 172 1.64 15.51 -0.51
N PHE A 173 1.64 15.72 -1.81
CA PHE A 173 0.50 16.23 -2.56
C PHE A 173 0.00 15.23 -3.60
N ASN A 174 -1.29 15.32 -3.95
CA ASN A 174 -1.90 14.60 -5.04
C ASN A 174 -2.60 15.62 -5.94
N GLU A 175 -1.81 16.44 -6.61
CA GLU A 175 -2.30 17.56 -7.40
C GLU A 175 -1.64 17.59 -8.80
N ASP A 176 -2.28 18.30 -9.73
CA ASP A 176 -1.64 18.69 -10.98
C ASP A 176 -0.42 19.56 -10.68
N ILE A 177 0.75 19.17 -11.20
CA ILE A 177 2.02 19.89 -10.98
C ILE A 177 1.95 21.37 -11.39
N ASN A 178 1.18 21.71 -12.43
CA ASN A 178 1.03 23.08 -12.87
C ASN A 178 0.29 23.95 -11.83
N LYS A 179 -0.62 23.36 -11.07
CA LYS A 179 -1.32 24.06 -9.98
C LYS A 179 -0.48 24.12 -8.70
N MET A 180 0.40 23.16 -8.50
CA MET A 180 1.21 23.04 -7.30
C MET A 180 2.50 23.87 -7.38
N SER A 181 3.12 24.01 -8.56
CA SER A 181 4.46 24.61 -8.74
C SER A 181 4.59 26.02 -8.16
N GLY A 182 3.52 26.79 -8.16
CA GLY A 182 3.50 28.12 -7.54
C GLY A 182 3.32 28.15 -6.01
N LYS A 183 3.01 27.01 -5.38
CA LYS A 183 2.71 26.92 -3.94
C LYS A 183 3.89 26.44 -3.10
N VAL A 184 4.91 25.85 -3.70
CA VAL A 184 6.03 25.22 -3.01
C VAL A 184 7.35 25.83 -3.43
N LYS A 185 8.34 25.75 -2.52
CA LYS A 185 9.73 26.19 -2.77
C LYS A 185 10.66 25.08 -2.31
N GLY A 186 11.79 24.92 -3.00
CA GLY A 186 12.83 23.94 -2.66
C GLY A 186 14.14 24.34 -3.33
N ASP A 187 15.25 23.78 -2.83
CA ASP A 187 16.58 24.03 -3.38
C ASP A 187 16.86 23.19 -4.62
N ILE A 188 16.24 22.01 -4.70
CA ILE A 188 16.38 21.06 -5.82
C ILE A 188 15.00 20.62 -6.29
N LEU A 189 14.77 20.74 -7.59
CA LEU A 189 13.57 20.24 -8.27
C LEU A 189 13.93 18.99 -9.10
N TYR A 190 13.26 17.87 -8.82
CA TYR A 190 13.33 16.66 -9.65
C TYR A 190 12.01 16.46 -10.38
N LEU A 191 12.05 16.44 -11.71
CA LEU A 191 10.88 16.21 -12.56
C LEU A 191 11.02 14.89 -13.29
N ASP A 192 9.97 14.10 -13.24
CA ASP A 192 9.86 12.80 -13.95
C ASP A 192 8.52 12.78 -14.73
N PRO A 193 8.41 13.56 -15.82
CA PRO A 193 7.19 13.64 -16.62
C PRO A 193 7.02 12.37 -17.47
N PRO A 194 5.81 12.08 -17.96
CA PRO A 194 5.60 11.04 -18.94
C PRO A 194 6.37 11.34 -20.23
N TYR A 195 7.15 10.36 -20.74
CA TYR A 195 8.04 10.54 -21.90
C TYR A 195 7.41 10.15 -23.24
N ASN A 196 6.23 9.55 -23.24
CA ASN A 196 5.57 9.08 -24.44
C ASN A 196 4.05 9.22 -24.34
N HIS A 197 3.35 8.98 -25.46
CA HIS A 197 1.88 9.10 -25.55
C HIS A 197 1.11 7.93 -24.87
N ARG A 198 1.79 6.99 -24.18
CA ARG A 198 1.11 5.92 -23.49
C ARG A 198 0.40 6.47 -22.25
N GLN A 199 -0.84 6.02 -22.04
CA GLN A 199 -1.53 6.28 -20.79
C GLN A 199 -0.83 5.48 -19.67
N TYR A 200 -0.39 6.18 -18.64
CA TYR A 200 0.27 5.59 -17.45
C TYR A 200 -0.73 5.25 -16.35
N ALA A 201 -1.98 5.74 -16.48
CA ALA A 201 -3.08 5.42 -15.60
C ALA A 201 -4.30 5.06 -16.44
N THR A 202 -4.82 3.89 -16.27
CA THR A 202 -6.15 3.44 -16.71
C THR A 202 -6.90 2.93 -15.49
#